data_db417188e8ae1db7c07c578c39bd256e
#
_entry.id   db417188e8ae1db7c07c578c39bd256e
#
_cell.length_a   1.000
_cell.length_b   1.000
_cell.length_c   1.000
_cell.angle_alpha   90.00
_cell.angle_beta   90.00
_cell.angle_gamma   90.00
#
_symmetry.space_group_name_H-M   'P 1'
#
loop_
_entity.id
_entity.type
_entity.pdbx_description
1 polymer ?
#
loop_
_entity_poly.entity_id
_entity_poly.type
_entity_poly.pdbx_seq_one_letter_code
_entity_poly.pdbx_strand_id
1 'polypeptide(L)'
;MSKIYLIIVIFFVASGTASEDIKIKDVCKWYHEEILGWHQSYLLFKKRHLEVSDKSKYLNTDDKTIQRFLTKQKKLVEAISNAEKKIQNFSKVYHYLECTRFEKKFEKK
;
A
#
# COMPACT_ATOMS: atom_id res chain seq x y z
N MET A 1 -22.39 -2.45 -2.23
CA MET A 1 -21.05 -2.88 -2.61
C MET A 1 -20.99 -4.32 -3.07
N SER A 2 -21.62 -5.24 -2.37
CA SER A 2 -21.63 -6.64 -2.78
C SER A 2 -22.17 -6.87 -4.20
N LYS A 3 -23.12 -6.06 -4.63
CA LYS A 3 -23.66 -6.15 -5.99
C LYS A 3 -22.62 -5.87 -7.07
N ILE A 4 -21.68 -4.95 -6.80
CA ILE A 4 -20.62 -4.62 -7.73
C ILE A 4 -19.68 -5.82 -7.89
N TYR A 5 -19.33 -6.47 -6.78
CA TYR A 5 -18.49 -7.66 -6.82
C TYR A 5 -19.13 -8.81 -7.57
N LEU A 6 -20.43 -9.01 -7.35
CA LEU A 6 -21.17 -10.05 -8.06
C LEU A 6 -21.14 -9.82 -9.57
N ILE A 7 -21.32 -8.59 -10.01
CA ILE A 7 -21.27 -8.24 -11.42
C ILE A 7 -19.89 -8.56 -12.00
N ILE A 8 -18.84 -8.19 -11.29
CA ILE A 8 -17.46 -8.46 -11.71
C ILE A 8 -17.20 -9.95 -11.84
N VAL A 9 -17.64 -10.73 -10.85
CA VAL A 9 -17.46 -12.19 -10.85
C VAL A 9 -18.18 -12.81 -12.03
N ILE A 10 -19.42 -12.40 -12.29
CA ILE A 10 -20.20 -12.90 -13.42
C ILE A 10 -19.50 -12.57 -14.73
N PHE A 11 -18.97 -11.37 -14.85
CA PHE A 11 -18.25 -10.93 -16.03
C PHE A 11 -17.05 -11.82 -16.30
N PHE A 12 -16.26 -12.12 -15.28
CA PHE A 12 -15.08 -12.98 -15.41
C PHE A 12 -15.47 -14.38 -15.85
N VAL A 13 -16.51 -14.94 -15.26
CA VAL A 13 -16.98 -16.28 -15.63
C VAL A 13 -17.40 -16.33 -17.10
N ALA A 14 -17.98 -15.26 -17.60
CA ALA A 14 -18.47 -15.19 -18.98
C ALA A 14 -17.37 -15.01 -20.02
N SER A 15 -16.19 -14.53 -19.63
CA SER A 15 -15.19 -14.09 -20.58
C SER A 15 -14.26 -15.19 -21.14
N GLY A 16 -14.31 -16.41 -20.62
CA GLY A 16 -13.45 -17.50 -21.11
C GLY A 16 -12.05 -17.49 -20.54
N THR A 17 -11.31 -18.60 -20.71
CA THR A 17 -10.07 -18.83 -19.99
C THR A 17 -8.92 -17.92 -20.43
N ALA A 18 -8.72 -17.71 -21.74
CA ALA A 18 -7.63 -16.90 -22.25
C ALA A 18 -7.79 -15.42 -21.87
N SER A 19 -9.01 -14.90 -21.97
CA SER A 19 -9.32 -13.53 -21.59
C SER A 19 -9.18 -13.34 -20.09
N GLU A 20 -9.58 -14.34 -19.29
CA GLU A 20 -9.45 -14.30 -17.85
C GLU A 20 -8.00 -14.20 -17.42
N ASP A 21 -7.09 -15.00 -18.03
CA ASP A 21 -5.67 -14.98 -17.71
C ASP A 21 -5.04 -13.62 -18.01
N ILE A 22 -5.40 -13.00 -19.12
CA ILE A 22 -4.90 -11.69 -19.48
C ILE A 22 -5.38 -10.64 -18.47
N LYS A 23 -6.66 -10.69 -18.12
CA LYS A 23 -7.23 -9.74 -17.15
C LYS A 23 -6.64 -9.93 -15.75
N ILE A 24 -6.45 -11.18 -15.33
CA ILE A 24 -5.83 -11.46 -14.03
C ILE A 24 -4.42 -10.93 -14.00
N LYS A 25 -3.66 -11.11 -15.08
CA LYS A 25 -2.30 -10.58 -15.18
C LYS A 25 -2.29 -9.07 -15.02
N ASP A 26 -3.20 -8.36 -15.67
CA ASP A 26 -3.28 -6.90 -15.57
C ASP A 26 -3.65 -6.46 -14.15
N VAL A 27 -4.58 -7.15 -13.52
CA VAL A 27 -4.96 -6.90 -12.12
C VAL A 27 -3.77 -7.14 -11.20
N CYS A 28 -3.05 -8.24 -11.40
CA CYS A 28 -1.86 -8.56 -10.62
C CYS A 28 -0.78 -7.49 -10.76
N LYS A 29 -0.58 -6.99 -11.98
CA LYS A 29 0.38 -5.92 -12.23
C LYS A 29 0.00 -4.66 -11.45
N TRP A 30 -1.28 -4.31 -11.45
CA TRP A 30 -1.78 -3.16 -10.70
C TRP A 30 -1.52 -3.32 -9.21
N TYR A 31 -1.85 -4.49 -8.64
CA TYR A 31 -1.58 -4.76 -7.22
C TYR A 31 -0.10 -4.74 -6.91
N HIS A 32 0.72 -5.29 -7.79
CA HIS A 32 2.18 -5.28 -7.63
C HIS A 32 2.70 -3.84 -7.52
N GLU A 33 2.27 -2.97 -8.42
CA GLU A 33 2.66 -1.56 -8.43
C GLU A 33 2.17 -0.84 -7.18
N GLU A 34 0.93 -1.11 -6.75
CA GLU A 34 0.37 -0.52 -5.55
C GLU A 34 1.11 -0.95 -4.29
N ILE A 35 1.44 -2.24 -4.19
CA ILE A 35 2.20 -2.75 -3.04
C ILE A 35 3.58 -2.07 -2.97
N LEU A 36 4.27 -1.97 -4.10
CA LEU A 36 5.58 -1.29 -4.16
C LEU A 36 5.46 0.18 -3.77
N GLY A 37 4.45 0.86 -4.29
CA GLY A 37 4.22 2.28 -3.97
C GLY A 37 3.95 2.51 -2.49
N TRP A 38 3.08 1.70 -1.89
CA TRP A 38 2.79 1.81 -0.47
C TRP A 38 3.97 1.42 0.40
N HIS A 39 4.77 0.46 -0.05
CA HIS A 39 5.99 0.09 0.67
C HIS A 39 7.00 1.23 0.69
N GLN A 40 7.18 1.92 -0.44
CA GLN A 40 8.06 3.10 -0.51
C GLN A 40 7.54 4.22 0.40
N SER A 41 6.23 4.46 0.40
CA SER A 41 5.61 5.44 1.30
C SER A 41 5.82 5.07 2.76
N TYR A 42 5.66 3.81 3.09
CA TYR A 42 5.88 3.29 4.45
C TYR A 42 7.31 3.58 4.92
N LEU A 43 8.31 3.29 4.09
CA LEU A 43 9.70 3.55 4.43
C LEU A 43 9.98 5.04 4.60
N LEU A 44 9.40 5.87 3.75
CA LEU A 44 9.54 7.32 3.84
C LEU A 44 8.93 7.86 5.13
N PHE A 45 7.72 7.40 5.49
CA PHE A 45 7.06 7.82 6.72
C PHE A 45 7.85 7.39 7.95
N LYS A 46 8.42 6.18 7.95
CA LYS A 46 9.27 5.72 9.05
C LYS A 46 10.52 6.58 9.19
N LYS A 47 11.15 6.94 8.08
CA LYS A 47 12.31 7.83 8.10
C LYS A 47 11.95 9.18 8.70
N ARG A 48 10.85 9.77 8.26
CA ARG A 48 10.38 11.06 8.80
C ARG A 48 10.01 10.96 10.27
N HIS A 49 9.41 9.85 10.68
CA HIS A 49 9.07 9.63 12.09
C HIS A 49 10.33 9.62 12.96
N LEU A 50 11.39 8.94 12.51
CA LEU A 50 12.65 8.93 13.23
C LEU A 50 13.24 10.34 13.33
N GLU A 51 13.19 11.12 12.27
CA GLU A 51 13.68 12.51 12.28
C GLU A 51 12.91 13.38 13.27
N VAL A 52 11.58 13.24 13.30
CA VAL A 52 10.74 14.01 14.21
C VAL A 52 10.92 13.55 15.66
N SER A 53 11.22 12.27 15.85
CA SER A 53 11.40 11.69 17.19
C SER A 53 12.78 12.00 17.80
N ASP A 54 13.70 12.60 17.06
CA ASP A 54 15.00 12.97 17.58
C ASP A 54 14.85 14.15 18.54
N LYS A 55 14.82 13.83 19.82
CA LYS A 55 14.61 14.81 20.89
C LYS A 55 15.70 15.87 20.96
N SER A 56 16.89 15.58 20.49
CA SER A 56 18.01 16.54 20.56
C SER A 56 17.75 17.80 19.76
N LYS A 57 16.90 17.73 18.75
CA LYS A 57 16.54 18.89 17.92
C LYS A 57 15.61 19.86 18.65
N TYR A 58 15.00 19.48 19.76
CA TYR A 58 13.92 20.23 20.40
C TYR A 58 14.24 20.61 21.85
N LEU A 59 15.50 20.45 22.28
CA LEU A 59 15.88 20.67 23.67
C LEU A 59 15.64 22.12 24.15
N ASN A 60 15.71 23.10 23.27
CA ASN A 60 15.60 24.51 23.61
C ASN A 60 14.40 25.17 22.93
N THR A 61 13.34 24.42 22.63
CA THR A 61 12.18 24.98 21.95
C THR A 61 11.04 25.28 22.94
N ASP A 62 10.13 26.16 22.54
CA ASP A 62 8.98 26.50 23.35
C ASP A 62 7.89 25.42 23.30
N ASP A 63 6.90 25.56 24.18
CA ASP A 63 5.81 24.60 24.30
C ASP A 63 4.99 24.47 23.01
N LYS A 64 4.77 25.56 22.31
CA LYS A 64 4.01 25.53 21.05
C LYS A 64 4.72 24.71 19.99
N THR A 65 6.04 24.87 19.90
CA THR A 65 6.84 24.09 18.95
C THR A 65 6.81 22.62 19.31
N ILE A 66 6.93 22.31 20.61
CA ILE A 66 6.84 20.92 21.08
C ILE A 66 5.49 20.32 20.72
N GLN A 67 4.39 21.05 20.93
CA GLN A 67 3.05 20.57 20.59
C GLN A 67 2.90 20.31 19.09
N ARG A 68 3.48 21.17 18.24
CA ARG A 68 3.47 20.95 16.79
C ARG A 68 4.21 19.67 16.42
N PHE A 69 5.34 19.39 17.04
CA PHE A 69 6.12 18.19 16.77
C PHE A 69 5.38 16.94 17.23
N LEU A 70 4.74 16.99 18.40
CA LEU A 70 3.95 15.87 18.89
C LEU A 70 2.76 15.57 17.97
N THR A 71 2.10 16.61 17.47
CA THR A 71 1.01 16.45 16.52
C THR A 71 1.49 15.83 15.21
N LYS A 72 2.63 16.29 14.70
CA LYS A 72 3.24 15.78 13.48
C LYS A 72 3.65 14.31 13.65
N GLN A 73 4.23 13.99 14.81
CA GLN A 73 4.62 12.62 15.14
C GLN A 73 3.40 11.70 15.14
N LYS A 74 2.31 12.13 15.74
CA LYS A 74 1.05 11.38 15.79
C LYS A 74 0.52 11.11 14.38
N LYS A 75 0.51 12.14 13.52
CA LYS A 75 0.07 11.99 12.14
C LYS A 75 0.93 11.01 11.36
N LEU A 76 2.25 11.01 11.60
CA LEU A 76 3.16 10.07 10.96
C LEU A 76 2.91 8.63 11.42
N VAL A 77 2.63 8.43 12.70
CA VAL A 77 2.27 7.10 13.22
C VAL A 77 1.01 6.60 12.54
N GLU A 78 0.01 7.44 12.40
CA GLU A 78 -1.24 7.09 11.71
C GLU A 78 -0.98 6.75 10.24
N ALA A 79 -0.13 7.52 9.56
CA ALA A 79 0.22 7.28 8.16
C ALA A 79 0.96 5.95 7.99
N ILE A 80 1.88 5.64 8.90
CA ILE A 80 2.60 4.36 8.91
C ILE A 80 1.63 3.20 9.07
N SER A 81 0.73 3.30 10.05
CA SER A 81 -0.28 2.26 10.30
C SER A 81 -1.18 2.06 9.08
N ASN A 82 -1.61 3.15 8.45
CA ASN A 82 -2.45 3.09 7.25
C ASN A 82 -1.71 2.42 6.09
N ALA A 83 -0.43 2.77 5.89
CA ALA A 83 0.38 2.15 4.85
C ALA A 83 0.54 0.64 5.08
N GLU A 84 0.79 0.23 6.33
CA GLU A 84 0.87 -1.18 6.68
C GLU A 84 -0.41 -1.94 6.34
N LYS A 85 -1.57 -1.35 6.67
CA LYS A 85 -2.86 -1.96 6.37
C LYS A 85 -3.09 -2.10 4.87
N LYS A 86 -2.71 -1.09 4.09
CA LYS A 86 -2.82 -1.13 2.64
C LYS A 86 -1.95 -2.24 2.05
N ILE A 87 -0.70 -2.32 2.52
CA ILE A 87 0.21 -3.36 2.07
C ILE A 87 -0.35 -4.75 2.39
N GLN A 88 -0.83 -4.95 3.62
CA GLN A 88 -1.40 -6.23 4.03
C GLN A 88 -2.63 -6.61 3.20
N ASN A 89 -3.54 -5.67 2.99
CA ASN A 89 -4.77 -5.93 2.25
C ASN A 89 -4.48 -6.25 0.78
N PHE A 90 -3.62 -5.46 0.15
CA PHE A 90 -3.25 -5.70 -1.24
C PHE A 90 -2.47 -7.01 -1.40
N SER A 91 -1.60 -7.33 -0.42
CA SER A 91 -0.84 -8.58 -0.43
C SER A 91 -1.74 -9.80 -0.32
N LYS A 92 -2.79 -9.73 0.48
CA LYS A 92 -3.76 -10.83 0.58
C LYS A 92 -4.44 -11.11 -0.76
N VAL A 93 -4.86 -10.06 -1.45
CA VAL A 93 -5.48 -10.22 -2.77
C VAL A 93 -4.46 -10.73 -3.78
N TYR A 94 -3.26 -10.20 -3.72
CA TYR A 94 -2.16 -10.63 -4.60
C TYR A 94 -1.90 -12.13 -4.48
N HIS A 95 -1.81 -12.64 -3.25
CA HIS A 95 -1.63 -14.07 -3.01
C HIS A 95 -2.85 -14.88 -3.40
N TYR A 96 -4.04 -14.37 -3.12
CA TYR A 96 -5.29 -15.04 -3.49
C TYR A 96 -5.37 -15.27 -5.00
N LEU A 97 -4.94 -14.28 -5.78
CA LEU A 97 -4.93 -14.36 -7.24
C LEU A 97 -3.73 -15.13 -7.81
N GLU A 98 -2.85 -15.61 -6.93
CA GLU A 98 -1.62 -16.30 -7.34
C GLU A 98 -0.76 -15.46 -8.29
N CYS A 99 -0.64 -14.17 -7.97
CA CYS A 99 0.03 -13.20 -8.83
C CYS A 99 1.53 -13.45 -8.99
N THR A 100 2.15 -14.19 -8.09
CA THR A 100 3.58 -14.48 -8.15
C THR A 100 3.98 -15.14 -9.48
N ARG A 101 3.07 -15.90 -10.08
CA ARG A 101 3.31 -16.55 -11.37
C ARG A 101 3.55 -15.55 -12.51
N PHE A 102 3.17 -14.29 -12.33
CA PHE A 102 3.34 -13.26 -13.36
C PHE A 102 4.49 -12.30 -13.08
N GLU A 103 5.17 -12.42 -11.95
CA GLU A 103 6.17 -11.42 -11.52
C GLU A 103 7.31 -11.23 -12.53
N LYS A 104 7.79 -12.28 -13.15
CA LYS A 104 8.84 -12.18 -14.17
C LYS A 104 8.42 -11.29 -15.35
N LYS A 105 7.13 -11.31 -15.68
CA LYS A 105 6.60 -10.49 -16.78
C LYS A 105 6.49 -9.02 -16.39
N PHE A 106 6.32 -8.71 -15.08
CA PHE A 106 6.27 -7.34 -14.62
C PHE A 106 7.64 -6.67 -14.66
N GLU A 107 8.69 -7.42 -14.42
CA GLU A 107 10.06 -6.92 -14.41
C GLU A 107 10.61 -6.65 -15.81
N LYS A 108 10.10 -7.33 -16.81
CA LYS A 108 10.49 -7.10 -18.19
C LYS A 108 9.80 -5.84 -18.73
N LYS A 109 10.60 -4.85 -18.98
CA LYS A 109 10.14 -3.63 -19.63
C LYS A 109 10.55 -3.60 -21.07
#